data_9ee412159953789c1390b7085968c1e9
#
_entry.id   9ee412159953789c1390b7085968c1e9
#
_cell.length_a   1.000
_cell.length_b   1.000
_cell.length_c   1.000
_cell.angle_alpha   90.00
_cell.angle_beta   90.00
_cell.angle_gamma   90.00
#
_symmetry.space_group_name_H-M   'P 1'
#
loop_
_entity.id
_entity.type
_entity.pdbx_description
1 polymer ?
#
loop_
_entity_poly.entity_id
_entity_poly.type
_entity_poly.pdbx_seq_one_letter_code
_entity_poly.pdbx_strand_id
1 'polypeptide(L)'
;MKARVALAVSLGLAIVAGPSVAWASWTSPGAGSGYGKAVTMPGGPTPAPSVTGRNVTVTWPAATFPDSTPVNAYLVERYGAGHVPKGVGASCSGTLNALTCTESGVPPGTWTYAITTKHHGWIGAEGPESAGISVAAPSLTFTSSTTLATLPQAVAGTVASFKTGETIVFRLDEPSTGPLLSGSVTSSPIPFSGTSSVSVTIPVLVSAGAHTVYAVGSGGSEASAGIVVLPHDVTAPAIPSAAIAKSTGGVGGYIRQNGQYYVYANVTDQGSPSSGIATVRANVSTITTGASAVVLTAGSFSVEGVSYNYRSAVQTASNPLSAGSKSFSITATDVATNSTVQGGFSATVDNTVPAASDVQTVNGGATPGRAETGDAVVLTFTEPMDPHLILSGWDGSATTVTLRLVQNAGGDRVQVRDAGNATVLPLGTVFLNRTDYATATRDFTGSTMVMSGSTITITLGTPSGAVTTAAAAGTMTWTPSATATDRAGNACSTATVTESGVLDLDF
;
A
#
# COMPACT_ATOMS: atom_id res chain seq x y z
N MET A 1 22.44 -47.89 4.80
CA MET A 1 22.75 -49.31 4.62
C MET A 1 22.45 -49.72 3.20
N LYS A 2 23.37 -50.43 2.63
CA LYS A 2 23.40 -51.10 1.30
C LYS A 2 23.55 -50.18 0.09
N ALA A 3 24.84 -49.86 -0.17
CA ALA A 3 25.35 -49.56 -1.45
C ALA A 3 25.15 -50.74 -2.45
N ARG A 4 24.70 -50.42 -3.64
CA ARG A 4 24.85 -51.36 -4.80
C ARG A 4 25.86 -50.75 -5.76
N VAL A 5 27.04 -51.28 -5.77
CA VAL A 5 28.09 -51.08 -6.74
C VAL A 5 27.62 -51.83 -8.01
N ALA A 6 27.41 -51.10 -9.10
CA ALA A 6 27.27 -51.68 -10.42
C ALA A 6 28.65 -51.62 -11.11
N LEU A 7 29.26 -52.77 -11.24
CA LEU A 7 30.51 -52.97 -11.95
C LEU A 7 30.23 -52.93 -13.47
N ALA A 8 30.60 -51.86 -14.15
CA ALA A 8 30.60 -51.82 -15.63
C ALA A 8 31.89 -52.41 -16.14
N VAL A 9 31.81 -53.59 -16.69
CA VAL A 9 32.91 -54.23 -17.44
C VAL A 9 32.93 -53.57 -18.79
N SER A 10 33.91 -52.69 -19.06
CA SER A 10 34.23 -52.17 -20.37
C SER A 10 35.05 -53.19 -21.12
N LEU A 11 34.42 -53.94 -22.02
CA LEU A 11 35.13 -54.78 -22.99
C LEU A 11 35.67 -53.87 -24.09
N GLY A 12 36.92 -53.46 -24.01
CA GLY A 12 37.62 -52.74 -25.05
C GLY A 12 37.92 -53.69 -26.23
N LEU A 13 37.15 -53.55 -27.29
CA LEU A 13 37.49 -54.19 -28.57
C LEU A 13 38.33 -53.19 -29.37
N ALA A 14 39.65 -53.38 -29.35
CA ALA A 14 40.56 -52.67 -30.21
C ALA A 14 40.37 -53.22 -31.65
N ILE A 15 39.65 -52.46 -32.51
CA ILE A 15 39.61 -52.77 -33.94
C ILE A 15 40.80 -52.07 -34.57
N VAL A 16 41.79 -52.84 -34.91
CA VAL A 16 42.87 -52.43 -35.84
C VAL A 16 42.28 -52.35 -37.23
N ALA A 17 42.02 -51.14 -37.72
CA ALA A 17 41.58 -50.91 -39.09
C ALA A 17 42.78 -51.10 -40.07
N GLY A 18 43.01 -52.32 -40.49
CA GLY A 18 43.74 -52.56 -41.72
C GLY A 18 42.76 -52.72 -42.92
N PRO A 19 43.14 -52.39 -44.13
CA PRO A 19 42.27 -52.59 -45.28
C PRO A 19 41.98 -54.09 -45.44
N SER A 20 40.81 -54.51 -44.89
CA SER A 20 40.35 -55.88 -45.08
C SER A 20 39.83 -56.08 -46.52
N VAL A 21 40.67 -56.60 -47.40
CA VAL A 21 40.21 -57.18 -48.67
C VAL A 21 39.46 -58.47 -48.32
N ALA A 22 38.13 -58.38 -48.34
CA ALA A 22 37.32 -59.61 -48.19
C ALA A 22 37.40 -60.47 -49.45
N TRP A 23 38.09 -61.60 -49.34
CA TRP A 23 38.06 -62.65 -50.36
C TRP A 23 36.84 -63.51 -50.09
N ALA A 24 35.84 -63.38 -50.94
CA ALA A 24 34.78 -64.39 -50.98
C ALA A 24 35.14 -65.44 -51.98
N SER A 25 35.45 -66.64 -51.49
CA SER A 25 35.60 -67.81 -52.40
C SER A 25 34.26 -68.52 -52.46
N TRP A 26 33.73 -68.68 -53.70
CA TRP A 26 32.56 -69.47 -53.98
C TRP A 26 33.02 -70.80 -54.63
N THR A 27 32.79 -71.91 -53.96
CA THR A 27 32.91 -73.20 -54.56
C THR A 27 31.51 -73.73 -54.92
N SER A 28 31.10 -73.68 -56.17
CA SER A 28 29.91 -74.37 -56.66
C SER A 28 30.34 -75.41 -57.72
N PRO A 29 29.93 -76.69 -57.59
CA PRO A 29 30.13 -77.68 -58.66
C PRO A 29 28.99 -77.59 -59.67
N GLY A 30 28.92 -76.53 -60.40
CA GLY A 30 27.97 -76.29 -61.46
C GLY A 30 28.48 -75.24 -62.40
N ALA A 31 28.59 -75.55 -63.67
CA ALA A 31 29.02 -74.62 -64.71
C ALA A 31 27.97 -73.49 -64.92
N GLY A 32 28.11 -72.43 -64.17
CA GLY A 32 27.38 -71.18 -64.35
C GLY A 32 28.36 -70.05 -64.10
N SER A 33 28.65 -69.23 -65.11
CA SER A 33 29.46 -68.02 -64.95
C SER A 33 28.72 -66.95 -64.22
N GLY A 34 28.87 -66.90 -62.86
CA GLY A 34 28.42 -65.81 -62.07
C GLY A 34 29.49 -64.73 -62.00
N TYR A 35 29.24 -63.55 -62.53
CA TYR A 35 30.10 -62.40 -62.32
C TYR A 35 29.76 -61.77 -60.99
N GLY A 36 30.55 -62.00 -59.98
CA GLY A 36 30.51 -61.22 -58.74
C GLY A 36 31.48 -60.07 -58.89
N LYS A 37 30.98 -58.86 -58.92
CA LYS A 37 31.79 -57.63 -58.85
C LYS A 37 31.88 -57.19 -57.37
N ALA A 38 33.07 -57.32 -56.76
CA ALA A 38 33.33 -56.74 -55.48
C ALA A 38 33.54 -55.22 -55.66
N VAL A 39 32.71 -54.43 -54.99
CA VAL A 39 32.87 -52.99 -55.00
C VAL A 39 33.18 -52.52 -53.56
N THR A 40 34.08 -51.57 -53.43
CA THR A 40 34.42 -50.97 -52.15
C THR A 40 33.31 -50.05 -51.71
N MET A 41 32.88 -50.20 -50.47
CA MET A 41 31.87 -49.27 -49.87
C MET A 41 32.47 -47.89 -49.87
N PRO A 42 31.78 -46.87 -50.43
CA PRO A 42 32.25 -45.49 -50.38
C PRO A 42 32.27 -44.98 -48.97
N GLY A 43 33.25 -44.15 -48.61
CA GLY A 43 33.29 -43.41 -47.33
C GLY A 43 32.20 -42.36 -47.27
N GLY A 44 31.92 -41.88 -46.05
CA GLY A 44 30.96 -40.82 -45.82
C GLY A 44 31.38 -39.51 -46.49
N PRO A 45 30.43 -38.74 -47.04
CA PRO A 45 30.71 -37.40 -47.56
C PRO A 45 30.85 -36.41 -46.39
N THR A 46 31.58 -35.32 -46.63
CA THR A 46 31.68 -34.22 -45.66
C THR A 46 30.30 -33.51 -45.54
N PRO A 47 29.70 -33.42 -44.37
CA PRO A 47 28.44 -32.72 -44.18
C PRO A 47 28.61 -31.19 -44.08
N ALA A 48 27.52 -30.48 -44.37
CA ALA A 48 27.39 -29.03 -44.23
C ALA A 48 26.30 -28.69 -43.22
N PRO A 49 26.63 -28.52 -41.93
CA PRO A 49 25.66 -28.14 -40.95
C PRO A 49 25.37 -26.65 -41.03
N SER A 50 24.13 -26.26 -40.72
CA SER A 50 23.67 -24.88 -40.54
C SER A 50 22.86 -24.76 -39.26
N VAL A 51 22.97 -23.60 -38.54
CA VAL A 51 22.30 -23.39 -37.28
C VAL A 51 21.23 -22.31 -37.38
N THR A 52 20.08 -22.55 -36.74
CA THR A 52 19.03 -21.57 -36.56
C THR A 52 18.52 -21.70 -35.12
N GLY A 53 18.86 -20.74 -34.26
CA GLY A 53 18.63 -20.84 -32.81
C GLY A 53 19.39 -22.04 -32.24
N ARG A 54 18.68 -23.05 -31.74
CA ARG A 54 19.24 -24.28 -31.20
C ARG A 54 18.91 -25.51 -32.09
N ASN A 55 18.48 -25.27 -33.31
CA ASN A 55 18.28 -26.33 -34.28
C ASN A 55 19.45 -26.34 -35.28
N VAL A 56 19.98 -27.52 -35.52
CA VAL A 56 21.07 -27.73 -36.50
C VAL A 56 20.55 -28.61 -37.63
N THR A 57 20.51 -28.06 -38.83
CA THR A 57 20.21 -28.81 -40.03
C THR A 57 21.52 -29.26 -40.65
N VAL A 58 21.70 -30.55 -40.76
CA VAL A 58 22.86 -31.21 -41.38
C VAL A 58 22.47 -31.68 -42.76
N THR A 59 23.20 -31.26 -43.79
CA THR A 59 23.00 -31.67 -45.16
C THR A 59 24.29 -32.32 -45.72
N TRP A 60 24.16 -33.26 -46.60
CA TRP A 60 25.33 -33.91 -47.22
C TRP A 60 25.03 -34.34 -48.67
N PRO A 61 26.03 -34.39 -49.50
CA PRO A 61 25.86 -34.91 -50.89
C PRO A 61 25.65 -36.43 -50.92
N ALA A 62 24.98 -36.89 -51.93
CA ALA A 62 24.81 -38.34 -52.17
C ALA A 62 26.17 -39.00 -52.39
N ALA A 63 26.41 -40.16 -51.79
CA ALA A 63 27.54 -41.00 -52.03
C ALA A 63 27.15 -42.13 -53.02
N THR A 64 28.05 -42.47 -53.94
CA THR A 64 27.83 -43.52 -54.93
C THR A 64 28.99 -44.49 -54.94
N PHE A 65 28.68 -45.71 -55.27
CA PHE A 65 29.70 -46.72 -55.67
C PHE A 65 30.43 -46.30 -56.92
N PRO A 66 31.57 -46.91 -57.24
CA PRO A 66 32.31 -46.62 -58.49
C PRO A 66 31.53 -46.88 -59.79
N ASP A 67 30.47 -47.66 -59.76
CA ASP A 67 29.55 -47.92 -60.88
C ASP A 67 28.36 -46.92 -60.89
N SER A 68 28.42 -45.81 -60.11
CA SER A 68 27.40 -44.81 -60.01
C SER A 68 26.12 -45.26 -59.25
N THR A 69 26.09 -46.50 -58.74
CA THR A 69 24.97 -46.93 -57.88
C THR A 69 24.96 -46.13 -56.57
N PRO A 70 23.84 -45.44 -56.15
CA PRO A 70 23.81 -44.67 -54.91
C PRO A 70 23.79 -45.60 -53.68
N VAL A 71 24.40 -45.18 -52.58
CA VAL A 71 24.17 -45.81 -51.30
C VAL A 71 22.74 -45.53 -50.87
N ASN A 72 22.13 -46.44 -50.12
CA ASN A 72 20.71 -46.31 -49.81
C ASN A 72 20.45 -45.71 -48.45
N ALA A 73 21.48 -45.46 -47.59
CA ALA A 73 21.29 -44.86 -46.28
C ALA A 73 22.59 -44.26 -45.71
N TYR A 74 22.42 -43.48 -44.65
CA TYR A 74 23.48 -42.76 -43.95
C TYR A 74 23.26 -42.84 -42.43
N LEU A 75 24.37 -42.74 -41.69
CA LEU A 75 24.37 -42.49 -40.23
C LEU A 75 25.02 -41.14 -40.01
N VAL A 76 24.49 -40.38 -39.08
CA VAL A 76 25.00 -39.06 -38.68
C VAL A 76 25.51 -39.13 -37.24
N GLU A 77 26.72 -38.66 -37.02
CA GLU A 77 27.31 -38.52 -35.69
C GLU A 77 27.71 -37.08 -35.44
N ARG A 78 27.55 -36.64 -34.17
CA ARG A 78 27.97 -35.31 -33.70
C ARG A 78 29.16 -35.46 -32.79
N TYR A 79 30.14 -34.58 -32.94
CA TYR A 79 31.36 -34.56 -32.16
C TYR A 79 31.53 -33.23 -31.42
N GLY A 80 32.05 -33.30 -30.20
CA GLY A 80 32.60 -32.16 -29.47
C GLY A 80 34.10 -32.01 -29.73
N ALA A 81 34.74 -31.07 -29.04
CA ALA A 81 36.17 -30.85 -29.14
C ALA A 81 36.98 -32.15 -28.94
N GLY A 82 37.99 -32.35 -29.79
CA GLY A 82 38.84 -33.55 -29.71
C GLY A 82 38.20 -34.84 -30.24
N HIS A 83 37.24 -34.71 -31.15
CA HIS A 83 36.55 -35.89 -31.78
C HIS A 83 35.84 -36.78 -30.72
N VAL A 84 35.20 -36.15 -29.74
CA VAL A 84 34.45 -36.87 -28.71
C VAL A 84 33.02 -37.05 -29.17
N PRO A 85 32.52 -38.28 -29.39
CA PRO A 85 31.18 -38.52 -29.92
C PRO A 85 30.13 -38.06 -28.90
N LYS A 86 29.06 -37.45 -29.39
CA LYS A 86 27.90 -37.01 -28.65
C LYS A 86 26.64 -37.51 -29.35
N GLY A 87 25.68 -37.95 -28.59
CA GLY A 87 24.42 -38.41 -29.16
C GLY A 87 23.74 -37.31 -29.99
N VAL A 88 23.23 -37.70 -31.16
CA VAL A 88 22.38 -36.83 -32.01
C VAL A 88 20.92 -36.94 -31.62
N GLY A 89 20.14 -35.88 -31.89
CA GLY A 89 18.68 -35.88 -31.66
C GLY A 89 17.96 -36.91 -32.54
N ALA A 90 16.75 -37.32 -32.13
CA ALA A 90 15.98 -38.41 -32.72
C ALA A 90 15.83 -38.30 -34.24
N SER A 91 15.68 -37.08 -34.78
CA SER A 91 15.51 -36.84 -36.23
C SER A 91 16.79 -37.09 -37.06
N CYS A 92 17.97 -37.14 -36.43
CA CYS A 92 19.25 -37.41 -37.05
C CYS A 92 19.83 -38.76 -36.61
N SER A 93 19.16 -39.50 -35.72
CA SER A 93 19.63 -40.79 -35.20
C SER A 93 19.19 -41.94 -36.05
N GLY A 94 19.96 -43.05 -35.97
CA GLY A 94 19.66 -44.28 -36.68
C GLY A 94 19.95 -44.18 -38.20
N THR A 95 19.32 -45.06 -38.99
CA THR A 95 19.53 -45.16 -40.45
C THR A 95 18.66 -44.14 -41.17
N LEU A 96 19.27 -43.21 -41.90
CA LEU A 96 18.62 -42.15 -42.66
C LEU A 96 18.71 -42.41 -44.16
N ASN A 97 17.58 -42.36 -44.89
CA ASN A 97 17.49 -42.47 -46.30
C ASN A 97 17.45 -41.13 -47.04
N ALA A 98 17.45 -40.02 -46.28
CA ALA A 98 17.48 -38.66 -46.75
C ALA A 98 18.92 -38.12 -46.77
N LEU A 99 19.15 -37.02 -47.47
CA LEU A 99 20.43 -36.31 -47.53
C LEU A 99 20.46 -35.10 -46.61
N THR A 100 19.51 -35.06 -45.69
CA THR A 100 19.37 -33.99 -44.68
C THR A 100 18.65 -34.50 -43.45
N CYS A 101 19.01 -33.95 -42.30
CA CYS A 101 18.22 -34.07 -41.05
C CYS A 101 18.34 -32.81 -40.21
N THR A 102 17.39 -32.58 -39.33
CA THR A 102 17.42 -31.42 -38.41
C THR A 102 17.40 -31.90 -36.98
N GLU A 103 18.47 -31.64 -36.26
CA GLU A 103 18.58 -31.88 -34.81
C GLU A 103 18.03 -30.70 -34.06
N SER A 104 17.00 -30.90 -33.19
CA SER A 104 16.38 -29.87 -32.40
C SER A 104 16.94 -29.81 -30.99
N GLY A 105 17.08 -28.60 -30.45
CA GLY A 105 17.49 -28.37 -29.07
C GLY A 105 18.94 -28.76 -28.76
N VAL A 106 19.81 -28.65 -29.76
CA VAL A 106 21.25 -28.93 -29.59
C VAL A 106 21.84 -28.15 -28.45
N PRO A 107 22.62 -28.74 -27.52
CA PRO A 107 23.27 -28.04 -26.44
C PRO A 107 24.15 -26.87 -26.91
N PRO A 108 24.29 -25.79 -26.13
CA PRO A 108 25.24 -24.73 -26.45
C PRO A 108 26.67 -25.28 -26.56
N GLY A 109 27.43 -24.73 -27.48
CA GLY A 109 28.82 -25.16 -27.72
C GLY A 109 29.18 -25.20 -29.21
N THR A 110 30.41 -25.66 -29.51
CA THR A 110 30.87 -25.87 -30.87
C THR A 110 30.82 -27.35 -31.20
N TRP A 111 30.19 -27.68 -32.31
CA TRP A 111 29.95 -29.04 -32.72
C TRP A 111 30.41 -29.25 -34.15
N THR A 112 30.91 -30.47 -34.45
CA THR A 112 31.18 -30.98 -35.80
C THR A 112 30.31 -32.18 -36.05
N TYR A 113 30.09 -32.51 -37.29
CA TYR A 113 29.28 -33.67 -37.74
C TYR A 113 30.06 -34.48 -38.73
N ALA A 114 29.90 -35.80 -38.69
CA ALA A 114 30.40 -36.72 -39.69
C ALA A 114 29.30 -37.64 -40.21
N ILE A 115 29.45 -38.11 -41.41
CA ILE A 115 28.53 -39.01 -42.08
C ILE A 115 29.20 -40.33 -42.31
N THR A 116 28.51 -41.41 -42.00
CA THR A 116 28.90 -42.78 -42.39
C THR A 116 27.90 -43.34 -43.40
N THR A 117 28.36 -43.85 -44.54
CA THR A 117 27.51 -44.44 -45.52
C THR A 117 27.05 -45.85 -45.10
N LYS A 118 25.83 -46.21 -45.50
CA LYS A 118 25.26 -47.55 -45.30
C LYS A 118 24.55 -48.03 -46.53
N HIS A 119 24.75 -49.28 -46.86
CA HIS A 119 24.06 -49.93 -47.98
C HIS A 119 23.64 -51.32 -47.56
N HIS A 120 22.33 -51.57 -47.45
CA HIS A 120 21.77 -52.81 -46.86
C HIS A 120 22.40 -53.10 -45.48
N GLY A 121 23.15 -54.17 -45.32
CA GLY A 121 23.86 -54.53 -44.10
C GLY A 121 25.32 -54.04 -44.02
N TRP A 122 25.83 -53.37 -45.04
CA TRP A 122 27.21 -52.89 -45.11
C TRP A 122 27.32 -51.46 -44.60
N ILE A 123 28.40 -51.15 -43.83
CA ILE A 123 28.72 -49.83 -43.26
C ILE A 123 30.08 -49.43 -43.91
N GLY A 124 30.14 -48.22 -44.45
CA GLY A 124 31.38 -47.64 -45.00
C GLY A 124 32.24 -47.01 -43.89
N ALA A 125 33.38 -46.50 -44.34
CA ALA A 125 34.20 -45.67 -43.43
C ALA A 125 33.47 -44.32 -43.09
N GLU A 126 33.68 -43.84 -41.91
CA GLU A 126 33.25 -42.50 -41.55
C GLU A 126 33.95 -41.46 -42.43
N GLY A 127 33.21 -40.44 -42.86
CA GLY A 127 33.74 -39.35 -43.67
C GLY A 127 34.41 -38.27 -42.84
N PRO A 128 35.00 -37.27 -43.50
CA PRO A 128 35.57 -36.14 -42.80
C PRO A 128 34.51 -35.37 -42.00
N GLU A 129 34.91 -34.85 -40.84
CA GLU A 129 34.06 -33.93 -40.03
C GLU A 129 33.77 -32.64 -40.80
N SER A 130 32.63 -32.08 -40.54
CA SER A 130 32.27 -30.75 -41.02
C SER A 130 33.17 -29.66 -40.42
N ALA A 131 33.11 -28.46 -40.94
CA ALA A 131 33.54 -27.29 -40.21
C ALA A 131 32.74 -27.18 -38.88
N GLY A 132 33.39 -26.66 -37.83
CA GLY A 132 32.76 -26.42 -36.53
C GLY A 132 31.63 -25.41 -36.65
N ILE A 133 30.47 -25.76 -36.07
CA ILE A 133 29.31 -24.86 -35.97
C ILE A 133 29.04 -24.51 -34.54
N SER A 134 28.82 -23.22 -34.24
CA SER A 134 28.56 -22.74 -32.88
C SER A 134 27.06 -22.61 -32.61
N VAL A 135 26.59 -23.25 -31.56
CA VAL A 135 25.24 -23.10 -30.99
C VAL A 135 25.31 -22.20 -29.79
N ALA A 136 24.63 -21.04 -29.84
CA ALA A 136 24.66 -20.06 -28.78
C ALA A 136 23.91 -20.53 -27.54
N ALA A 137 24.39 -20.09 -26.36
CA ALA A 137 23.68 -20.27 -25.10
C ALA A 137 22.42 -19.38 -25.03
N PRO A 138 21.39 -19.79 -24.27
CA PRO A 138 20.26 -18.92 -23.99
C PRO A 138 20.74 -17.58 -23.40
N SER A 139 20.08 -16.50 -23.77
CA SER A 139 20.41 -15.16 -23.26
C SER A 139 19.16 -14.36 -22.93
N LEU A 140 19.27 -13.53 -21.91
CA LEU A 140 18.34 -12.44 -21.58
C LEU A 140 19.15 -11.15 -21.58
N THR A 141 18.70 -10.15 -22.34
CA THR A 141 19.37 -8.84 -22.42
C THR A 141 18.33 -7.76 -22.29
N PHE A 142 18.50 -6.85 -21.32
CA PHE A 142 17.63 -5.69 -21.21
C PHE A 142 18.09 -4.57 -22.15
N THR A 143 17.13 -3.94 -22.81
CA THR A 143 17.33 -2.84 -23.77
C THR A 143 16.91 -1.49 -23.21
N SER A 144 16.13 -1.49 -22.11
CA SER A 144 15.82 -0.28 -21.33
C SER A 144 16.74 -0.16 -20.11
N SER A 145 16.60 0.92 -19.35
CA SER A 145 17.34 1.11 -18.09
C SER A 145 17.13 -0.07 -17.14
N THR A 146 18.25 -0.58 -16.61
CA THR A 146 18.28 -1.61 -15.57
C THR A 146 18.45 -1.03 -14.17
N THR A 147 18.59 0.31 -14.04
CA THR A 147 18.59 1.03 -12.77
C THR A 147 17.19 1.63 -12.58
N LEU A 148 16.46 1.12 -11.58
CA LEU A 148 15.04 1.39 -11.35
C LEU A 148 14.88 2.30 -10.14
N ALA A 149 14.46 3.55 -10.39
CA ALA A 149 14.26 4.56 -9.35
C ALA A 149 12.82 4.57 -8.79
N THR A 150 11.90 4.01 -9.55
CA THR A 150 10.47 3.91 -9.17
C THR A 150 9.94 2.53 -9.48
N LEU A 151 9.03 2.02 -8.65
CA LEU A 151 8.35 0.76 -8.86
C LEU A 151 6.81 0.95 -8.71
N PRO A 152 5.98 0.17 -9.42
CA PRO A 152 6.35 -0.89 -10.37
C PRO A 152 6.93 -0.32 -11.67
N GLN A 153 7.89 -1.00 -12.28
CA GLN A 153 8.50 -0.58 -13.54
C GLN A 153 8.63 -1.76 -14.51
N ALA A 154 8.25 -1.52 -15.78
CA ALA A 154 8.48 -2.47 -16.87
C ALA A 154 9.89 -2.27 -17.43
N VAL A 155 10.62 -3.37 -17.58
CA VAL A 155 11.96 -3.43 -18.17
C VAL A 155 11.87 -4.17 -19.49
N ALA A 156 12.14 -3.45 -20.58
CA ALA A 156 12.13 -4.02 -21.93
C ALA A 156 13.46 -4.74 -22.23
N GLY A 157 13.39 -5.83 -22.98
CA GLY A 157 14.56 -6.61 -23.35
C GLY A 157 14.30 -7.62 -24.46
N THR A 158 15.23 -8.52 -24.64
CA THR A 158 15.14 -9.64 -25.59
C THR A 158 15.63 -10.92 -24.94
N VAL A 159 14.99 -12.04 -25.29
CA VAL A 159 15.47 -13.39 -25.04
C VAL A 159 15.91 -14.01 -26.37
N ALA A 160 16.99 -14.79 -26.33
CA ALA A 160 17.50 -15.46 -27.51
C ALA A 160 18.00 -16.88 -27.21
N SER A 161 18.07 -17.72 -28.21
CA SER A 161 18.68 -19.07 -28.19
C SER A 161 18.03 -20.04 -27.19
N PHE A 162 16.76 -19.85 -26.84
CA PHE A 162 15.96 -20.85 -26.15
C PHE A 162 15.57 -21.96 -27.12
N LYS A 163 15.22 -23.15 -26.61
CA LYS A 163 14.74 -24.24 -27.47
C LYS A 163 13.43 -23.86 -28.14
N THR A 164 13.22 -24.29 -29.36
CA THR A 164 11.96 -24.08 -30.07
C THR A 164 10.80 -24.72 -29.32
N GLY A 165 9.72 -23.97 -29.11
CA GLY A 165 8.52 -24.43 -28.40
C GLY A 165 8.54 -24.30 -26.87
N GLU A 166 9.59 -23.76 -26.29
CA GLU A 166 9.59 -23.46 -24.86
C GLU A 166 8.69 -22.26 -24.54
N THR A 167 7.93 -22.38 -23.44
CA THR A 167 7.29 -21.24 -22.77
C THR A 167 8.28 -20.67 -21.78
N ILE A 168 8.55 -19.36 -21.86
CA ILE A 168 9.49 -18.68 -20.97
C ILE A 168 8.69 -17.94 -19.89
N VAL A 169 9.05 -18.17 -18.64
CA VAL A 169 8.60 -17.41 -17.48
C VAL A 169 9.75 -16.61 -16.88
N PHE A 170 9.44 -15.50 -16.22
CA PHE A 170 10.45 -14.68 -15.56
C PHE A 170 10.34 -14.82 -14.05
N ARG A 171 11.49 -14.94 -13.38
CA ARG A 171 11.59 -15.05 -11.92
C ARG A 171 12.64 -14.11 -11.39
N LEU A 172 12.46 -13.65 -10.15
CA LEU A 172 13.40 -12.78 -9.47
C LEU A 172 14.29 -13.58 -8.53
N ASP A 173 15.59 -13.33 -8.60
CA ASP A 173 16.68 -13.81 -7.74
C ASP A 173 16.92 -15.32 -7.70
N GLU A 174 15.92 -16.14 -8.01
CA GLU A 174 16.06 -17.60 -8.04
C GLU A 174 15.28 -18.21 -9.22
N PRO A 175 15.93 -19.08 -10.03
CA PRO A 175 15.28 -19.58 -11.26
C PRO A 175 14.16 -20.59 -10.99
N SER A 176 14.17 -21.30 -9.86
CA SER A 176 13.19 -22.35 -9.55
C SER A 176 12.10 -21.90 -8.58
N THR A 177 12.45 -21.15 -7.55
CA THR A 177 11.59 -20.78 -6.43
C THR A 177 11.32 -19.27 -6.31
N GLY A 178 12.08 -18.45 -7.03
CA GLY A 178 11.93 -16.99 -7.02
C GLY A 178 10.53 -16.54 -7.41
N PRO A 179 10.09 -15.36 -6.94
CA PRO A 179 8.79 -14.79 -7.30
C PRO A 179 8.61 -14.72 -8.82
N LEU A 180 7.44 -15.12 -9.31
CA LEU A 180 7.08 -14.93 -10.71
C LEU A 180 6.86 -13.45 -11.00
N LEU A 181 7.53 -12.96 -12.04
CA LEU A 181 7.34 -11.62 -12.56
C LEU A 181 6.32 -11.64 -13.69
N SER A 182 5.48 -10.61 -13.77
CA SER A 182 4.62 -10.42 -14.93
C SER A 182 5.46 -9.95 -16.11
N GLY A 183 5.28 -10.56 -17.26
CA GLY A 183 6.01 -10.21 -18.47
C GLY A 183 5.25 -10.63 -19.71
N SER A 184 5.62 -10.08 -20.86
CA SER A 184 4.89 -10.24 -22.11
C SER A 184 5.32 -11.42 -22.99
N VAL A 185 6.10 -12.36 -22.50
CA VAL A 185 6.32 -13.64 -23.20
C VAL A 185 5.33 -14.64 -22.63
N THR A 186 4.08 -14.47 -22.98
CA THR A 186 3.04 -15.41 -22.63
C THR A 186 2.86 -16.41 -23.76
N SER A 187 3.04 -17.67 -23.48
CA SER A 187 2.52 -18.84 -24.19
C SER A 187 2.76 -18.97 -25.72
N SER A 188 3.52 -18.08 -26.35
CA SER A 188 3.91 -18.30 -27.76
C SER A 188 5.26 -18.98 -27.82
N PRO A 189 5.40 -20.05 -28.56
CA PRO A 189 6.73 -20.63 -28.81
C PRO A 189 7.64 -19.55 -29.41
N ILE A 190 8.89 -19.50 -28.93
CA ILE A 190 9.87 -18.56 -29.46
C ILE A 190 9.97 -18.81 -30.97
N PRO A 191 9.95 -17.75 -31.83
CA PRO A 191 10.10 -17.92 -33.25
C PRO A 191 11.34 -18.78 -33.58
N PHE A 192 11.28 -19.54 -34.63
CA PHE A 192 12.37 -20.39 -35.07
C PHE A 192 13.70 -19.64 -35.25
N SER A 193 13.65 -18.31 -35.42
CA SER A 193 14.80 -17.39 -35.44
C SER A 193 15.54 -17.25 -34.11
N GLY A 194 14.98 -17.73 -33.00
CA GLY A 194 15.63 -17.79 -31.71
C GLY A 194 15.68 -16.49 -30.91
N THR A 195 15.02 -15.42 -31.35
CA THR A 195 14.99 -14.12 -30.64
C THR A 195 13.57 -13.61 -30.49
N SER A 196 13.22 -13.16 -29.29
CA SER A 196 11.91 -12.56 -29.00
C SER A 196 12.05 -11.34 -28.06
N SER A 197 11.29 -10.27 -28.33
CA SER A 197 11.18 -9.13 -27.45
C SER A 197 10.37 -9.49 -26.22
N VAL A 198 10.77 -8.95 -25.08
CA VAL A 198 10.11 -9.16 -23.79
C VAL A 198 9.94 -7.84 -23.04
N SER A 199 8.96 -7.78 -22.17
CA SER A 199 8.80 -6.69 -21.20
C SER A 199 8.47 -7.31 -19.86
N VAL A 200 9.33 -7.14 -18.87
CA VAL A 200 9.22 -7.74 -17.53
C VAL A 200 8.91 -6.63 -16.54
N THR A 201 7.81 -6.77 -15.78
CA THR A 201 7.44 -5.79 -14.77
C THR A 201 8.01 -6.18 -13.41
N ILE A 202 8.81 -5.31 -12.84
CA ILE A 202 9.35 -5.44 -11.48
C ILE A 202 8.31 -4.83 -10.52
N PRO A 203 7.78 -5.59 -9.56
CA PRO A 203 6.69 -5.14 -8.68
C PRO A 203 7.18 -4.19 -7.58
N VAL A 204 6.25 -3.45 -6.98
CA VAL A 204 6.52 -2.40 -5.98
C VAL A 204 7.26 -2.89 -4.72
N LEU A 205 7.08 -4.14 -4.32
CA LEU A 205 7.62 -4.68 -3.07
C LEU A 205 9.04 -5.26 -3.19
N VAL A 206 9.74 -5.06 -4.32
CA VAL A 206 11.13 -5.49 -4.47
C VAL A 206 12.03 -4.56 -3.67
N SER A 207 12.88 -5.11 -2.83
CA SER A 207 13.82 -4.34 -1.98
C SER A 207 14.82 -3.55 -2.81
N ALA A 208 15.40 -2.50 -2.23
CA ALA A 208 16.52 -1.82 -2.86
C ALA A 208 17.77 -2.71 -2.88
N GLY A 209 18.52 -2.67 -3.97
CA GLY A 209 19.73 -3.45 -4.16
C GLY A 209 19.88 -4.02 -5.57
N ALA A 210 20.91 -4.84 -5.73
CA ALA A 210 21.11 -5.60 -6.96
C ALA A 210 20.25 -6.87 -6.94
N HIS A 211 19.53 -7.12 -8.03
CA HIS A 211 18.67 -8.28 -8.23
C HIS A 211 18.99 -8.95 -9.57
N THR A 212 18.65 -10.21 -9.68
CA THR A 212 18.81 -10.99 -10.93
C THR A 212 17.45 -11.43 -11.42
N VAL A 213 17.15 -11.11 -12.67
CA VAL A 213 15.98 -11.64 -13.36
C VAL A 213 16.40 -12.85 -14.15
N TYR A 214 15.73 -13.97 -13.92
CA TYR A 214 15.91 -15.24 -14.64
C TYR A 214 14.80 -15.41 -15.66
N ALA A 215 15.17 -15.76 -16.89
CA ALA A 215 14.28 -16.26 -17.90
C ALA A 215 14.39 -17.79 -17.93
N VAL A 216 13.31 -18.49 -17.62
CA VAL A 216 13.29 -19.93 -17.43
C VAL A 216 12.34 -20.56 -18.46
N GLY A 217 12.89 -21.36 -19.36
CA GLY A 217 12.15 -22.09 -20.40
C GLY A 217 11.60 -23.41 -19.89
N SER A 218 10.40 -23.79 -20.31
CA SER A 218 9.73 -25.04 -19.91
C SER A 218 10.49 -26.31 -20.32
N GLY A 219 11.43 -26.21 -21.26
CA GLY A 219 12.32 -27.30 -21.69
C GLY A 219 13.69 -27.30 -21.04
N GLY A 220 13.89 -26.50 -19.97
CA GLY A 220 15.11 -26.41 -19.19
C GLY A 220 16.17 -25.45 -19.71
N SER A 221 15.81 -24.55 -20.64
CA SER A 221 16.68 -23.42 -21.00
C SER A 221 16.62 -22.36 -19.95
N GLU A 222 17.77 -21.75 -19.59
CA GLU A 222 17.85 -20.70 -18.57
C GLU A 222 18.82 -19.60 -19.01
N ALA A 223 18.45 -18.36 -18.71
CA ALA A 223 19.29 -17.18 -18.90
C ALA A 223 18.98 -16.16 -17.80
N SER A 224 19.91 -15.27 -17.51
CA SER A 224 19.70 -14.24 -16.50
C SER A 224 20.26 -12.89 -16.90
N ALA A 225 19.71 -11.81 -16.30
CA ALA A 225 20.22 -10.45 -16.44
C ALA A 225 20.04 -9.69 -15.13
N GLY A 226 21.00 -8.83 -14.80
CA GLY A 226 20.97 -8.02 -13.58
C GLY A 226 20.12 -6.77 -13.74
N ILE A 227 19.48 -6.37 -12.64
CA ILE A 227 18.87 -5.05 -12.44
C ILE A 227 19.32 -4.48 -11.10
N VAL A 228 19.21 -3.18 -10.92
CA VAL A 228 19.47 -2.48 -9.64
C VAL A 228 18.23 -1.68 -9.28
N VAL A 229 17.64 -1.99 -8.14
CA VAL A 229 16.53 -1.21 -7.58
C VAL A 229 17.11 -0.18 -6.62
N LEU A 230 16.84 1.11 -6.88
CA LEU A 230 17.24 2.18 -5.97
C LEU A 230 16.34 2.18 -4.72
N PRO A 231 16.81 2.71 -3.58
CA PRO A 231 15.97 2.88 -2.41
C PRO A 231 14.68 3.63 -2.76
N HIS A 232 13.56 3.06 -2.39
CA HIS A 232 12.22 3.62 -2.64
C HIS A 232 11.33 3.35 -1.42
N ASP A 233 10.28 4.14 -1.30
CA ASP A 233 9.36 4.04 -0.18
C ASP A 233 8.43 2.82 -0.34
N VAL A 234 8.42 1.97 0.66
CA VAL A 234 7.53 0.79 0.75
C VAL A 234 6.71 0.80 2.04
N THR A 235 6.77 1.90 2.80
CA THR A 235 6.14 2.02 4.12
C THR A 235 4.89 2.88 4.03
N ALA A 236 3.77 2.35 4.44
CA ALA A 236 2.52 3.10 4.43
C ALA A 236 2.51 4.22 5.49
N PRO A 237 1.80 5.33 5.26
CA PRO A 237 1.66 6.43 6.20
C PRO A 237 1.10 6.00 7.56
N ALA A 238 1.52 6.68 8.63
CA ALA A 238 0.93 6.56 9.95
C ALA A 238 -0.13 7.63 10.19
N ILE A 239 -1.20 7.27 10.91
CA ILE A 239 -2.32 8.14 11.29
C ILE A 239 -2.49 8.06 12.81
N PRO A 240 -1.64 8.76 13.60
CA PRO A 240 -1.62 8.63 15.05
C PRO A 240 -2.86 9.22 15.75
N SER A 241 -3.52 10.21 15.13
CA SER A 241 -4.71 10.84 15.73
C SER A 241 -5.63 11.44 14.68
N ALA A 242 -6.92 11.45 14.98
CA ALA A 242 -7.92 12.21 14.26
C ALA A 242 -9.02 12.66 15.19
N ALA A 243 -9.67 13.78 14.86
CA ALA A 243 -10.76 14.35 15.62
C ALA A 243 -11.82 14.97 14.72
N ILE A 244 -13.00 15.15 15.27
CA ILE A 244 -14.07 15.97 14.70
C ILE A 244 -14.32 17.11 15.66
N ALA A 245 -14.48 18.33 15.12
CA ALA A 245 -14.90 19.47 15.91
C ALA A 245 -15.90 20.33 15.12
N LYS A 246 -16.86 20.94 15.82
CA LYS A 246 -17.82 21.86 15.20
C LYS A 246 -17.13 23.07 14.58
N SER A 247 -17.69 23.58 13.50
CA SER A 247 -17.08 24.68 12.71
C SER A 247 -16.98 26.00 13.48
N THR A 248 -17.79 26.17 14.52
CA THR A 248 -17.78 27.34 15.41
C THR A 248 -16.64 27.30 16.43
N GLY A 249 -15.86 26.20 16.49
CA GLY A 249 -14.84 25.98 17.52
C GLY A 249 -15.45 25.44 18.81
N GLY A 250 -14.69 25.53 19.92
CA GLY A 250 -15.06 25.00 21.22
C GLY A 250 -14.60 23.55 21.41
N VAL A 251 -15.29 22.82 22.30
CA VAL A 251 -14.93 21.46 22.68
C VAL A 251 -15.04 20.52 21.45
N GLY A 252 -13.96 19.75 21.23
CA GLY A 252 -13.87 18.75 20.16
C GLY A 252 -14.60 17.44 20.52
N GLY A 253 -14.84 16.61 19.50
CA GLY A 253 -15.47 15.30 19.68
C GLY A 253 -16.98 15.32 19.87
N TYR A 254 -17.64 16.50 19.82
CA TYR A 254 -19.09 16.64 19.95
C TYR A 254 -19.67 17.39 18.76
N ILE A 255 -20.78 16.90 18.24
CA ILE A 255 -21.55 17.51 17.15
C ILE A 255 -23.04 17.28 17.37
N ARG A 256 -23.89 18.04 16.67
CA ARG A 256 -25.34 17.82 16.62
C ARG A 256 -25.81 17.49 15.20
N GLN A 257 -27.00 16.94 15.06
CA GLN A 257 -27.64 16.83 13.74
C GLN A 257 -27.73 18.19 13.06
N ASN A 258 -27.58 18.22 11.74
CA ASN A 258 -27.54 19.45 10.94
C ASN A 258 -26.44 20.45 11.37
N GLY A 259 -25.53 20.06 12.27
CA GLY A 259 -24.40 20.85 12.71
C GLY A 259 -23.25 20.83 11.69
N GLN A 260 -22.57 21.96 11.55
CA GLN A 260 -21.37 22.05 10.72
C GLN A 260 -20.13 21.64 11.51
N TYR A 261 -19.25 20.86 10.88
CA TYR A 261 -18.03 20.35 11.51
C TYR A 261 -16.86 20.22 10.53
N TYR A 262 -15.67 20.09 11.08
CA TYR A 262 -14.46 19.70 10.36
C TYR A 262 -13.97 18.34 10.87
N VAL A 263 -13.32 17.61 9.98
CA VAL A 263 -12.51 16.43 10.33
C VAL A 263 -11.05 16.83 10.33
N TYR A 264 -10.32 16.47 11.36
CA TYR A 264 -8.91 16.72 11.55
C TYR A 264 -8.15 15.40 11.63
N ALA A 265 -6.92 15.37 11.12
CA ALA A 265 -6.05 14.23 11.25
C ALA A 265 -4.59 14.66 11.37
N ASN A 266 -3.80 13.87 12.09
CA ASN A 266 -2.34 13.87 11.96
C ASN A 266 -1.95 12.70 11.09
N VAL A 267 -1.15 12.99 10.07
CA VAL A 267 -0.66 11.98 9.13
C VAL A 267 0.81 12.24 8.88
N THR A 268 1.61 11.20 9.00
CA THR A 268 3.05 11.27 8.76
C THR A 268 3.46 10.15 7.81
N ASP A 269 4.35 10.46 6.90
CA ASP A 269 5.00 9.47 6.06
C ASP A 269 6.17 8.85 6.84
N GLN A 270 6.22 7.52 6.91
CA GLN A 270 7.15 6.77 7.76
C GLN A 270 8.30 6.14 6.96
N GLY A 271 8.30 6.25 5.64
CA GLY A 271 9.30 5.63 4.77
C GLY A 271 10.72 6.22 4.94
N SER A 272 11.70 5.43 4.57
CA SER A 272 13.09 5.88 4.40
C SER A 272 13.70 5.21 3.16
N PRO A 273 13.78 5.92 2.02
CA PRO A 273 13.31 7.30 1.81
C PRO A 273 11.81 7.43 1.93
N SER A 274 11.34 8.60 2.40
CA SER A 274 9.93 8.97 2.43
C SER A 274 9.50 9.52 1.06
N SER A 275 8.36 9.09 0.57
CA SER A 275 7.81 9.57 -0.70
C SER A 275 6.92 10.80 -0.56
N GLY A 276 6.49 11.11 0.66
CA GLY A 276 5.53 12.17 0.98
C GLY A 276 4.07 11.72 0.85
N ILE A 277 3.16 12.46 1.50
CA ILE A 277 1.73 12.14 1.48
C ILE A 277 1.08 12.66 0.19
N ALA A 278 0.43 11.76 -0.53
CA ALA A 278 -0.32 12.08 -1.76
C ALA A 278 -1.77 12.47 -1.45
N THR A 279 -2.49 11.68 -0.62
CA THR A 279 -3.89 11.95 -0.29
C THR A 279 -4.23 11.55 1.13
N VAL A 280 -5.11 12.35 1.76
CA VAL A 280 -5.74 12.02 3.04
C VAL A 280 -7.24 12.16 2.88
N ARG A 281 -8.01 11.13 3.28
CA ARG A 281 -9.47 11.09 3.16
C ARG A 281 -10.09 10.56 4.45
N ALA A 282 -11.26 11.08 4.79
CA ALA A 282 -12.07 10.59 5.90
C ALA A 282 -13.32 9.86 5.38
N ASN A 283 -13.66 8.76 6.02
CA ASN A 283 -14.98 8.15 5.91
C ASN A 283 -15.80 8.54 7.15
N VAL A 284 -16.72 9.47 6.96
CA VAL A 284 -17.66 9.96 7.98
C VAL A 284 -19.11 9.65 7.62
N SER A 285 -19.33 8.58 6.84
CA SER A 285 -20.68 8.18 6.37
C SER A 285 -21.65 7.85 7.49
N THR A 286 -21.17 7.53 8.69
CA THR A 286 -21.98 7.34 9.89
C THR A 286 -22.53 8.66 10.48
N ILE A 287 -21.99 9.80 10.04
CA ILE A 287 -22.31 11.15 10.48
C ILE A 287 -22.99 11.95 9.37
N THR A 288 -22.41 11.91 8.18
CA THR A 288 -22.90 12.60 6.99
C THR A 288 -23.16 11.59 5.89
N THR A 289 -24.40 11.40 5.52
CA THR A 289 -24.81 10.42 4.49
C THR A 289 -24.06 10.67 3.18
N GLY A 290 -23.45 9.61 2.63
CA GLY A 290 -22.69 9.66 1.39
C GLY A 290 -21.25 10.16 1.54
N ALA A 291 -20.83 10.62 2.71
CA ALA A 291 -19.48 11.15 2.96
C ALA A 291 -18.47 10.04 3.29
N SER A 292 -18.23 9.12 2.35
CA SER A 292 -17.30 7.99 2.53
C SER A 292 -15.84 8.31 2.16
N ALA A 293 -15.57 9.45 1.52
CA ALA A 293 -14.24 9.80 1.02
C ALA A 293 -13.98 11.32 1.05
N VAL A 294 -14.26 11.97 2.18
CA VAL A 294 -14.04 13.41 2.36
C VAL A 294 -12.56 13.72 2.32
N VAL A 295 -12.14 14.60 1.42
CA VAL A 295 -10.74 15.02 1.27
C VAL A 295 -10.33 15.92 2.43
N LEU A 296 -9.15 15.66 3.00
CA LEU A 296 -8.48 16.52 3.96
C LEU A 296 -7.28 17.21 3.29
N THR A 297 -7.15 18.51 3.53
CA THR A 297 -6.06 19.34 3.00
C THR A 297 -4.99 19.58 4.08
N ALA A 298 -3.73 19.56 3.66
CA ALA A 298 -2.61 19.87 4.55
C ALA A 298 -2.67 21.32 5.05
N GLY A 299 -2.23 21.53 6.30
CA GLY A 299 -2.17 22.85 6.95
C GLY A 299 -1.74 22.73 8.40
N SER A 300 -1.90 23.81 9.14
CA SER A 300 -1.67 23.81 10.59
C SER A 300 -2.99 24.19 11.28
N PHE A 301 -3.52 23.27 12.06
CA PHE A 301 -4.81 23.41 12.73
C PHE A 301 -4.68 23.00 14.18
N SER A 302 -5.58 23.51 15.04
CA SER A 302 -5.62 23.13 16.45
C SER A 302 -7.06 22.90 16.90
N VAL A 303 -7.26 21.89 17.73
CA VAL A 303 -8.51 21.61 18.45
C VAL A 303 -8.14 21.38 19.91
N GLU A 304 -8.61 22.20 20.84
CA GLU A 304 -8.31 22.12 22.29
C GLU A 304 -6.80 21.99 22.58
N GLY A 305 -5.97 22.77 21.88
CA GLY A 305 -4.52 22.76 22.06
C GLY A 305 -3.80 21.58 21.38
N VAL A 306 -4.52 20.58 20.85
CA VAL A 306 -3.94 19.49 20.05
C VAL A 306 -3.77 19.96 18.60
N SER A 307 -2.54 19.84 18.10
CA SER A 307 -2.22 20.23 16.72
C SER A 307 -2.54 19.12 15.74
N TYR A 308 -3.03 19.51 14.55
CA TYR A 308 -3.32 18.62 13.43
C TYR A 308 -2.73 19.20 12.14
N ASN A 309 -2.22 18.33 11.26
CA ASN A 309 -1.62 18.76 9.99
C ASN A 309 -2.53 18.57 8.77
N TYR A 310 -3.73 18.03 8.95
CA TYR A 310 -4.76 17.90 7.91
C TYR A 310 -6.13 18.26 8.43
N ARG A 311 -6.95 18.91 7.57
CA ARG A 311 -8.34 19.24 7.87
C ARG A 311 -9.22 19.15 6.62
N SER A 312 -10.46 18.70 6.77
CA SER A 312 -11.48 18.72 5.72
C SER A 312 -11.97 20.15 5.43
N ALA A 313 -12.61 20.34 4.28
CA ALA A 313 -13.61 21.41 4.14
C ALA A 313 -14.73 21.19 5.18
N VAL A 314 -15.55 22.25 5.44
CA VAL A 314 -16.69 22.13 6.33
C VAL A 314 -17.66 21.05 5.82
N GLN A 315 -18.09 20.18 6.73
CA GLN A 315 -19.12 19.17 6.52
C GLN A 315 -20.37 19.53 7.29
N THR A 316 -21.52 18.99 6.88
CA THR A 316 -22.78 19.13 7.61
C THR A 316 -23.25 17.75 8.03
N ALA A 317 -23.50 17.57 9.32
CA ALA A 317 -24.05 16.33 9.84
C ALA A 317 -25.48 16.06 9.28
N SER A 318 -25.81 14.83 9.04
CA SER A 318 -27.11 14.42 8.53
C SER A 318 -28.26 14.91 9.45
N ASN A 319 -29.43 15.05 8.88
CA ASN A 319 -30.66 15.29 9.61
C ASN A 319 -31.79 14.44 8.97
N PRO A 320 -32.36 13.46 9.69
CA PRO A 320 -32.08 13.12 11.10
C PRO A 320 -30.72 12.40 11.28
N LEU A 321 -30.11 12.60 12.45
CA LEU A 321 -28.94 11.87 12.92
C LEU A 321 -29.16 11.47 14.38
N SER A 322 -29.20 10.16 14.68
CA SER A 322 -29.42 9.66 16.03
C SER A 322 -28.28 10.02 16.96
N ALA A 323 -28.60 10.41 18.21
CA ALA A 323 -27.63 10.67 19.26
C ALA A 323 -26.75 9.45 19.59
N GLY A 324 -25.63 9.69 20.24
CA GLY A 324 -24.66 8.70 20.67
C GLY A 324 -23.37 8.71 19.84
N SER A 325 -22.44 7.80 20.16
CA SER A 325 -21.15 7.71 19.52
C SER A 325 -21.25 7.28 18.06
N LYS A 326 -20.55 7.96 17.17
CA LYS A 326 -20.41 7.66 15.73
C LYS A 326 -18.94 7.46 15.40
N SER A 327 -18.61 6.29 14.89
CA SER A 327 -17.25 5.98 14.46
C SER A 327 -16.94 6.58 13.10
N PHE A 328 -15.68 6.90 12.87
CA PHE A 328 -15.15 7.28 11.56
C PHE A 328 -13.74 6.75 11.35
N SER A 329 -13.25 6.81 10.12
CA SER A 329 -11.91 6.36 9.77
C SER A 329 -11.22 7.37 8.86
N ILE A 330 -9.90 7.32 8.86
CA ILE A 330 -9.03 8.09 7.98
C ILE A 330 -8.26 7.11 7.09
N THR A 331 -8.16 7.44 5.82
CA THR A 331 -7.31 6.76 4.84
C THR A 331 -6.23 7.73 4.39
N ALA A 332 -4.98 7.34 4.47
CA ALA A 332 -3.87 8.09 3.94
C ALA A 332 -3.10 7.24 2.92
N THR A 333 -2.71 7.85 1.80
CA THR A 333 -1.92 7.23 0.75
C THR A 333 -0.74 8.16 0.44
N ASP A 334 0.48 7.61 0.36
CA ASP A 334 1.68 8.33 -0.02
C ASP A 334 1.84 8.42 -1.54
N VAL A 335 2.90 9.09 -2.00
CA VAL A 335 3.20 9.22 -3.43
C VAL A 335 3.67 7.89 -4.04
N ALA A 336 4.28 7.01 -3.23
CA ALA A 336 4.66 5.65 -3.64
C ALA A 336 3.48 4.67 -3.68
N THR A 337 2.25 5.14 -3.39
CA THR A 337 0.99 4.38 -3.38
C THR A 337 0.81 3.41 -2.21
N ASN A 338 1.66 3.47 -1.17
CA ASN A 338 1.38 2.73 0.05
C ASN A 338 0.23 3.40 0.79
N SER A 339 -0.66 2.63 1.39
CA SER A 339 -1.90 3.14 1.97
C SER A 339 -2.20 2.53 3.33
N THR A 340 -2.70 3.36 4.24
CA THR A 340 -3.20 2.95 5.55
C THR A 340 -4.64 3.41 5.72
N VAL A 341 -5.46 2.55 6.32
CA VAL A 341 -6.79 2.88 6.81
C VAL A 341 -6.78 2.74 8.33
N GLN A 342 -6.94 3.85 9.05
CA GLN A 342 -7.02 3.86 10.50
C GLN A 342 -8.45 4.17 10.93
N GLY A 343 -9.07 3.23 11.63
CA GLY A 343 -10.36 3.38 12.30
C GLY A 343 -10.20 3.56 13.81
N GLY A 344 -11.32 3.44 14.54
CA GLY A 344 -11.36 3.58 16.00
C GLY A 344 -11.55 5.01 16.49
N PHE A 345 -11.62 5.98 15.59
CA PHE A 345 -11.99 7.36 15.93
C PHE A 345 -13.51 7.49 16.07
N SER A 346 -13.96 8.40 16.95
CA SER A 346 -15.38 8.63 17.15
C SER A 346 -15.69 10.08 17.50
N ALA A 347 -16.93 10.47 17.25
CA ALA A 347 -17.53 11.71 17.76
C ALA A 347 -18.88 11.37 18.39
N THR A 348 -19.25 12.11 19.42
CA THR A 348 -20.55 11.99 20.08
C THR A 348 -21.55 12.95 19.44
N VAL A 349 -22.64 12.39 18.97
CA VAL A 349 -23.80 13.18 18.53
C VAL A 349 -24.68 13.45 19.72
N ASP A 350 -24.91 14.72 20.00
CA ASP A 350 -25.82 15.20 21.01
C ASP A 350 -26.83 16.16 20.38
N ASN A 351 -28.10 15.86 20.53
CA ASN A 351 -29.21 16.64 19.98
C ASN A 351 -30.09 17.23 21.11
N THR A 352 -29.68 17.07 22.34
CA THR A 352 -30.37 17.63 23.51
C THR A 352 -30.15 19.13 23.54
N VAL A 353 -31.19 19.87 23.83
CA VAL A 353 -31.11 21.33 23.98
C VAL A 353 -30.84 21.63 25.45
N PRO A 354 -29.70 22.25 25.81
CA PRO A 354 -29.44 22.63 27.18
C PRO A 354 -30.45 23.66 27.65
N ALA A 355 -30.77 23.62 28.93
CA ALA A 355 -31.67 24.57 29.59
C ALA A 355 -31.13 24.91 30.98
N ALA A 356 -31.53 26.02 31.51
CA ALA A 356 -31.36 26.27 32.94
C ALA A 356 -32.15 25.21 33.74
N SER A 357 -31.56 24.72 34.82
CA SER A 357 -32.25 23.82 35.74
C SER A 357 -32.40 24.45 37.14
N ASP A 358 -31.46 25.29 37.56
CA ASP A 358 -31.51 25.97 38.85
C ASP A 358 -30.58 27.19 38.89
N VAL A 359 -30.86 28.12 39.76
CA VAL A 359 -30.00 29.23 40.13
C VAL A 359 -29.98 29.33 41.64
N GLN A 360 -28.81 29.49 42.25
CA GLN A 360 -28.63 29.60 43.69
C GLN A 360 -27.58 30.67 44.03
N THR A 361 -27.62 31.20 45.23
CA THR A 361 -26.50 31.93 45.84
C THR A 361 -25.92 31.12 46.99
N VAL A 362 -24.68 31.39 47.33
CA VAL A 362 -24.00 30.80 48.49
C VAL A 362 -23.39 31.94 49.28
N ASN A 363 -23.81 32.09 50.54
CA ASN A 363 -23.19 33.02 51.44
C ASN A 363 -21.83 32.46 51.90
N GLY A 364 -20.75 33.02 51.40
CA GLY A 364 -19.36 32.79 51.83
C GLY A 364 -18.76 33.98 52.54
N GLY A 365 -19.51 35.09 52.64
CA GLY A 365 -19.15 36.27 53.30
C GLY A 365 -19.58 36.28 54.83
N ALA A 366 -19.57 37.47 55.46
CA ALA A 366 -19.86 37.59 56.87
C ALA A 366 -21.34 37.88 57.14
N THR A 367 -22.09 38.42 56.19
CA THR A 367 -23.43 38.99 56.39
C THR A 367 -24.45 38.39 55.44
N PRO A 368 -25.34 37.51 55.89
CA PRO A 368 -26.43 37.02 55.07
C PRO A 368 -27.29 38.16 54.47
N GLY A 369 -27.66 37.98 53.15
CA GLY A 369 -28.46 38.97 52.43
C GLY A 369 -27.66 40.18 51.91
N ARG A 370 -26.33 40.14 51.98
CA ARG A 370 -25.44 41.16 51.45
C ARG A 370 -24.42 40.59 50.56
N ALA A 371 -24.41 40.99 49.29
CA ALA A 371 -23.41 40.53 48.33
C ALA A 371 -21.99 40.97 48.73
N GLU A 372 -21.16 40.06 49.19
CA GLU A 372 -19.81 40.33 49.75
C GLU A 372 -18.75 39.52 49.01
N THR A 373 -17.46 39.85 49.22
CA THR A 373 -16.33 39.04 48.73
C THR A 373 -16.39 37.64 49.32
N GLY A 374 -16.38 36.63 48.47
CA GLY A 374 -16.45 35.22 48.85
C GLY A 374 -17.82 34.57 48.70
N ASP A 375 -18.89 35.36 48.54
CA ASP A 375 -20.20 34.84 48.15
C ASP A 375 -20.13 34.25 46.73
N ALA A 376 -21.11 33.45 46.36
CA ALA A 376 -21.11 32.89 45.01
C ALA A 376 -22.52 32.88 44.40
N VAL A 377 -22.56 32.98 43.06
CA VAL A 377 -23.73 32.69 42.26
C VAL A 377 -23.47 31.37 41.55
N VAL A 378 -24.43 30.46 41.62
CA VAL A 378 -24.36 29.11 41.09
C VAL A 378 -25.43 28.94 39.99
N LEU A 379 -25.00 28.72 38.77
CA LEU A 379 -25.86 28.51 37.61
C LEU A 379 -25.80 27.05 37.23
N THR A 380 -26.91 26.32 37.33
CA THR A 380 -26.98 24.90 36.97
C THR A 380 -27.77 24.70 35.68
N PHE A 381 -27.18 24.06 34.74
CA PHE A 381 -27.80 23.68 33.46
C PHE A 381 -28.24 22.21 33.52
N THR A 382 -29.07 21.80 32.57
CA THR A 382 -29.49 20.39 32.41
C THR A 382 -28.36 19.49 31.90
N GLU A 383 -27.32 20.07 31.30
CA GLU A 383 -26.16 19.37 30.75
C GLU A 383 -24.91 20.29 30.70
N PRO A 384 -23.70 19.73 30.47
CA PRO A 384 -22.48 20.52 30.38
C PRO A 384 -22.46 21.47 29.19
N MET A 385 -22.21 22.73 29.44
CA MET A 385 -22.04 23.79 28.43
C MET A 385 -20.65 23.74 27.79
N ASP A 386 -20.46 24.47 26.69
CA ASP A 386 -19.15 24.66 26.06
C ASP A 386 -18.43 25.86 26.68
N PRO A 387 -17.38 25.64 27.50
CA PRO A 387 -16.70 26.73 28.18
C PRO A 387 -16.01 27.70 27.18
N HIS A 388 -15.46 27.21 26.09
CA HIS A 388 -14.77 28.02 25.07
C HIS A 388 -15.69 29.03 24.39
N LEU A 389 -17.01 28.72 24.30
CA LEU A 389 -18.02 29.61 23.74
C LEU A 389 -18.67 30.54 24.77
N ILE A 390 -18.45 30.29 26.05
CA ILE A 390 -18.82 31.21 27.12
C ILE A 390 -17.76 32.30 27.27
N LEU A 391 -16.46 31.90 27.35
CA LEU A 391 -15.33 32.81 27.36
C LEU A 391 -14.19 32.23 26.51
N SER A 392 -13.74 33.01 25.54
CA SER A 392 -12.70 32.55 24.62
C SER A 392 -11.44 32.07 25.34
N GLY A 393 -11.01 30.85 25.07
CA GLY A 393 -9.84 30.21 25.67
C GLY A 393 -10.07 29.64 27.07
N TRP A 394 -11.30 29.72 27.63
CA TRP A 394 -11.63 29.12 28.92
C TRP A 394 -11.96 27.62 28.72
N ASP A 395 -11.32 26.79 29.53
CA ASP A 395 -11.49 25.32 29.50
C ASP A 395 -12.42 24.79 30.61
N GLY A 396 -13.03 25.69 31.38
CA GLY A 396 -13.85 25.34 32.53
C GLY A 396 -13.10 25.44 33.89
N SER A 397 -11.78 25.52 33.89
CA SER A 397 -10.99 25.75 35.11
C SER A 397 -11.21 27.16 35.67
N ALA A 398 -10.72 27.39 36.88
CA ALA A 398 -10.88 28.70 37.52
C ALA A 398 -10.29 29.84 36.69
N THR A 399 -11.11 30.82 36.34
CA THR A 399 -10.72 32.00 35.56
C THR A 399 -11.24 33.26 36.20
N THR A 400 -10.55 34.38 35.94
CA THR A 400 -10.96 35.68 36.46
C THR A 400 -12.06 36.30 35.60
N VAL A 401 -13.10 36.78 36.23
CA VAL A 401 -14.23 37.50 35.66
C VAL A 401 -14.61 38.73 36.51
N THR A 402 -15.54 39.52 36.02
CA THR A 402 -16.21 40.57 36.82
C THR A 402 -17.69 40.22 36.95
N LEU A 403 -18.20 40.12 38.17
CA LEU A 403 -19.63 40.03 38.38
C LEU A 403 -20.16 41.46 38.59
N ARG A 404 -21.20 41.82 37.84
CA ARG A 404 -21.89 43.12 37.98
C ARG A 404 -23.24 42.94 38.63
N LEU A 405 -23.43 43.59 39.79
CA LEU A 405 -24.71 43.77 40.44
C LEU A 405 -25.30 45.08 39.91
N VAL A 406 -26.31 44.96 39.05
CA VAL A 406 -26.99 46.11 38.42
C VAL A 406 -28.13 46.54 39.28
N GLN A 407 -28.06 47.79 39.79
CA GLN A 407 -29.19 48.40 40.51
C GLN A 407 -30.31 48.68 39.49
N ASN A 408 -31.53 48.25 39.82
CA ASN A 408 -32.68 48.42 38.93
C ASN A 408 -34.00 48.52 39.72
N ALA A 409 -34.83 49.55 39.41
CA ALA A 409 -36.10 49.76 40.07
C ALA A 409 -37.13 48.64 39.96
N GLY A 410 -36.98 47.76 38.96
CA GLY A 410 -37.81 46.57 38.74
C GLY A 410 -37.21 45.27 39.30
N GLY A 411 -36.17 45.38 40.14
CA GLY A 411 -35.40 44.28 40.73
C GLY A 411 -33.95 44.30 40.30
N ASP A 412 -33.04 44.22 41.27
CA ASP A 412 -31.60 44.16 41.04
C ASP A 412 -31.24 42.90 40.24
N ARG A 413 -30.17 42.98 39.47
CA ARG A 413 -29.79 41.93 38.51
C ARG A 413 -28.32 41.62 38.63
N VAL A 414 -27.99 40.35 38.39
CA VAL A 414 -26.59 39.89 38.24
C VAL A 414 -26.26 39.61 36.82
N GLN A 415 -25.11 40.12 36.36
CA GLN A 415 -24.51 39.83 35.05
C GLN A 415 -23.05 39.44 35.24
N VAL A 416 -22.59 38.43 34.52
CA VAL A 416 -21.18 38.02 34.48
C VAL A 416 -20.53 38.65 33.28
N ARG A 417 -19.34 39.24 33.46
CA ARG A 417 -18.58 39.93 32.42
C ARG A 417 -17.15 39.40 32.37
N ASP A 418 -16.46 39.63 31.25
CA ASP A 418 -15.04 39.33 31.17
C ASP A 418 -14.21 40.04 32.25
N ALA A 419 -12.96 39.61 32.46
CA ALA A 419 -12.09 40.19 33.49
C ALA A 419 -11.87 41.70 33.32
N GLY A 420 -11.87 42.19 32.07
CA GLY A 420 -11.76 43.58 31.71
C GLY A 420 -13.06 44.38 31.86
N ASN A 421 -14.14 43.76 32.29
CA ASN A 421 -15.48 44.36 32.44
C ASN A 421 -16.05 44.99 31.18
N ALA A 422 -15.55 44.56 29.99
CA ALA A 422 -15.93 45.10 28.69
C ALA A 422 -17.13 44.34 28.08
N THR A 423 -17.12 43.01 28.13
CA THR A 423 -18.09 42.15 27.42
C THR A 423 -18.93 41.36 28.42
N VAL A 424 -20.26 41.36 28.26
CA VAL A 424 -21.15 40.47 29.01
C VAL A 424 -21.00 39.05 28.48
N LEU A 425 -20.73 38.12 29.40
CA LEU A 425 -20.64 36.71 29.04
C LEU A 425 -22.04 36.12 28.73
N PRO A 426 -22.17 35.13 27.87
CA PRO A 426 -23.46 34.60 27.41
C PRO A 426 -24.10 33.65 28.44
N LEU A 427 -24.10 34.03 29.71
CA LEU A 427 -24.73 33.28 30.81
C LEU A 427 -26.15 33.74 31.10
N GLY A 428 -26.60 34.82 30.45
CA GLY A 428 -27.91 35.40 30.66
C GLY A 428 -27.93 36.36 31.84
N THR A 429 -29.11 36.55 32.42
CA THR A 429 -29.33 37.53 33.53
C THR A 429 -30.07 36.84 34.68
N VAL A 430 -29.54 36.99 35.89
CA VAL A 430 -30.18 36.60 37.11
C VAL A 430 -30.91 37.83 37.68
N PHE A 431 -32.18 37.68 38.00
CA PHE A 431 -33.02 38.68 38.64
C PHE A 431 -33.17 38.31 40.12
N LEU A 432 -32.78 39.21 41.00
CA LEU A 432 -32.90 39.00 42.43
C LEU A 432 -34.30 39.26 42.96
N ASN A 433 -35.19 39.86 42.12
CA ASN A 433 -36.57 40.24 42.42
C ASN A 433 -36.72 41.10 43.66
N ARG A 434 -35.66 41.81 44.04
CA ARG A 434 -35.57 42.81 45.10
C ARG A 434 -34.79 44.01 44.59
N THR A 435 -34.96 45.19 45.26
CA THR A 435 -34.33 46.46 44.81
C THR A 435 -33.39 47.01 45.84
N ASP A 436 -33.06 46.25 46.91
CA ASP A 436 -32.34 46.69 48.09
C ASP A 436 -30.98 46.02 48.32
N TYR A 437 -30.46 45.23 47.36
CA TYR A 437 -29.09 44.69 47.37
C TYR A 437 -28.04 45.76 47.08
N ALA A 438 -28.38 46.79 46.30
CA ALA A 438 -27.46 47.87 45.96
C ALA A 438 -28.21 49.20 45.73
N THR A 439 -27.65 50.32 46.17
CA THR A 439 -28.16 51.68 45.90
C THR A 439 -27.63 52.23 44.59
N ALA A 440 -26.66 51.58 43.96
CA ALA A 440 -26.11 51.89 42.65
C ALA A 440 -25.45 50.63 42.09
N THR A 441 -25.32 50.52 40.77
CA THR A 441 -24.60 49.41 40.12
C THR A 441 -23.20 49.25 40.72
N ARG A 442 -22.83 48.02 41.07
CA ARG A 442 -21.54 47.63 41.64
C ARG A 442 -20.88 46.54 40.81
N ASP A 443 -19.58 46.68 40.59
CA ASP A 443 -18.73 45.67 39.96
C ASP A 443 -17.93 44.93 41.04
N PHE A 444 -17.96 43.63 41.04
CA PHE A 444 -17.12 42.78 41.87
C PHE A 444 -15.93 42.32 40.99
N THR A 445 -14.83 43.08 41.08
CA THR A 445 -13.63 42.82 40.32
C THR A 445 -12.80 41.70 40.94
N GLY A 446 -12.10 40.91 40.10
CA GLY A 446 -11.36 39.75 40.57
C GLY A 446 -12.26 38.60 41.06
N SER A 447 -13.53 38.58 40.63
CA SER A 447 -14.39 37.41 40.77
C SER A 447 -13.79 36.22 40.00
N THR A 448 -14.06 35.01 40.46
CA THR A 448 -13.61 33.80 39.81
C THR A 448 -14.79 33.00 39.28
N MET A 449 -14.65 32.45 38.08
CA MET A 449 -15.64 31.58 37.45
C MET A 449 -15.02 30.20 37.24
N VAL A 450 -15.76 29.15 37.59
CA VAL A 450 -15.35 27.75 37.38
C VAL A 450 -16.56 26.92 36.92
N MET A 451 -16.33 25.95 36.03
CA MET A 451 -17.36 25.00 35.63
C MET A 451 -17.01 23.60 36.14
N SER A 452 -17.99 22.95 36.76
CA SER A 452 -17.90 21.57 37.20
C SER A 452 -19.14 20.82 36.73
N GLY A 453 -18.95 19.88 35.78
CA GLY A 453 -20.08 19.20 35.14
C GLY A 453 -21.00 20.18 34.39
N SER A 454 -22.28 20.23 34.82
CA SER A 454 -23.30 21.15 34.27
C SER A 454 -23.47 22.44 35.09
N THR A 455 -22.61 22.67 36.07
CA THR A 455 -22.74 23.81 37.00
C THR A 455 -21.60 24.82 36.80
N ILE A 456 -21.95 26.11 36.73
CA ILE A 456 -21.00 27.23 36.68
C ILE A 456 -21.14 28.00 37.97
N THR A 457 -20.05 28.11 38.75
CA THR A 457 -19.98 28.86 39.99
C THR A 457 -19.17 30.13 39.78
N ILE A 458 -19.72 31.27 40.16
CA ILE A 458 -19.05 32.57 40.12
C ILE A 458 -18.89 33.08 41.52
N THR A 459 -17.66 33.03 42.06
CA THR A 459 -17.33 33.55 43.40
C THR A 459 -17.01 35.03 43.30
N LEU A 460 -17.66 35.86 44.13
CA LEU A 460 -17.55 37.29 44.13
C LEU A 460 -16.19 37.78 44.64
N GLY A 461 -15.59 38.68 43.88
CA GLY A 461 -14.38 39.40 44.25
C GLY A 461 -14.65 40.66 45.07
N THR A 462 -13.82 41.68 44.86
CA THR A 462 -13.92 42.94 45.61
C THR A 462 -14.96 43.86 44.99
N PRO A 463 -15.97 44.33 45.74
CA PRO A 463 -16.96 45.27 45.23
C PRO A 463 -16.37 46.67 45.00
N SER A 464 -16.81 47.35 43.92
CA SER A 464 -16.39 48.70 43.56
C SER A 464 -16.92 49.81 44.48
N GLY A 465 -17.71 49.47 45.44
CA GLY A 465 -18.28 50.40 46.46
C GLY A 465 -19.24 49.67 47.38
N ALA A 466 -19.86 50.41 48.27
CA ALA A 466 -20.76 49.87 49.33
C ALA A 466 -21.97 49.18 48.68
N VAL A 467 -22.32 48.02 49.22
CA VAL A 467 -23.53 47.22 48.93
C VAL A 467 -24.41 47.26 50.17
N THR A 468 -25.68 46.98 50.01
CA THR A 468 -26.65 47.00 51.09
C THR A 468 -27.05 45.54 51.40
N THR A 469 -27.60 45.35 52.64
CA THR A 469 -28.19 44.11 53.09
C THR A 469 -29.66 44.09 52.72
N ALA A 470 -30.12 43.06 52.02
CA ALA A 470 -31.52 42.89 51.69
C ALA A 470 -32.36 42.76 52.96
N ALA A 471 -33.52 43.48 53.05
CA ALA A 471 -34.36 43.54 54.22
C ALA A 471 -35.23 42.29 54.44
N ALA A 472 -35.40 41.46 53.40
CA ALA A 472 -36.15 40.20 53.43
C ALA A 472 -35.69 39.26 52.32
N ALA A 473 -36.07 37.99 52.46
CA ALA A 473 -35.86 37.01 51.46
C ALA A 473 -36.52 37.38 50.11
N GLY A 474 -35.92 37.04 48.97
CA GLY A 474 -36.41 37.19 47.63
C GLY A 474 -36.53 35.82 46.93
N THR A 475 -37.04 35.81 45.72
CA THR A 475 -37.04 34.62 44.87
C THR A 475 -36.31 34.96 43.59
N MET A 476 -35.14 34.40 43.40
CA MET A 476 -34.36 34.61 42.18
C MET A 476 -35.01 33.96 40.98
N THR A 477 -34.80 34.58 39.84
CA THR A 477 -35.11 33.98 38.56
C THR A 477 -33.94 34.18 37.62
N TRP A 478 -33.68 33.17 36.80
CA TRP A 478 -32.60 33.21 35.82
C TRP A 478 -33.11 32.91 34.42
N THR A 479 -32.79 33.81 33.49
CA THR A 479 -33.09 33.67 32.07
C THR A 479 -31.76 33.48 31.34
N PRO A 480 -31.45 32.24 30.85
CA PRO A 480 -30.21 31.96 30.10
C PRO A 480 -30.16 32.69 28.78
N SER A 481 -28.98 32.80 28.22
CA SER A 481 -28.76 33.32 26.88
C SER A 481 -28.82 32.22 25.83
N ALA A 482 -29.55 32.46 24.73
CA ALA A 482 -29.57 31.56 23.58
C ALA A 482 -28.21 31.48 22.82
N THR A 483 -27.26 32.37 23.13
CA THR A 483 -25.93 32.36 22.55
C THR A 483 -24.95 31.45 23.31
N ALA A 484 -25.30 31.01 24.53
CA ALA A 484 -24.62 29.90 25.18
C ALA A 484 -25.02 28.59 24.47
N THR A 485 -24.07 27.72 24.27
CA THR A 485 -24.32 26.39 23.65
C THR A 485 -23.71 25.31 24.53
N ASP A 486 -24.23 24.10 24.37
CA ASP A 486 -23.57 22.90 24.85
C ASP A 486 -22.30 22.56 24.03
N ARG A 487 -21.64 21.46 24.38
CA ARG A 487 -20.45 20.95 23.64
C ARG A 487 -20.73 20.60 22.22
N ALA A 488 -21.96 20.19 21.88
CA ALA A 488 -22.34 19.81 20.51
C ALA A 488 -22.80 21.01 19.65
N GLY A 489 -23.02 22.16 20.29
CA GLY A 489 -23.46 23.40 19.62
C GLY A 489 -24.97 23.55 19.59
N ASN A 490 -25.75 22.84 20.45
CA ASN A 490 -27.16 23.13 20.65
C ASN A 490 -27.28 24.43 21.46
N ALA A 491 -28.07 25.37 20.95
CA ALA A 491 -28.31 26.66 21.65
C ALA A 491 -29.13 26.44 22.91
N CYS A 492 -28.76 27.13 24.01
CA CYS A 492 -29.47 27.04 25.26
C CYS A 492 -30.91 27.57 25.13
N SER A 493 -31.86 26.89 25.77
CA SER A 493 -33.21 27.39 25.95
C SER A 493 -33.20 28.69 26.77
N THR A 494 -34.01 29.64 26.37
CA THR A 494 -34.17 30.92 27.10
C THR A 494 -35.35 30.87 28.13
N ALA A 495 -35.86 29.67 28.38
CA ALA A 495 -36.88 29.51 29.40
C ALA A 495 -36.33 29.93 30.78
N THR A 496 -37.01 30.84 31.44
CA THR A 496 -36.68 31.31 32.78
C THR A 496 -36.89 30.20 33.79
N VAL A 497 -35.93 30.00 34.68
CA VAL A 497 -36.04 29.13 35.84
C VAL A 497 -36.11 29.97 37.11
N THR A 498 -36.89 29.51 38.08
CA THR A 498 -36.91 30.05 39.43
C THR A 498 -35.99 29.19 40.29
N GLU A 499 -35.30 29.81 41.25
CA GLU A 499 -34.49 29.08 42.23
C GLU A 499 -35.30 27.98 42.90
N SER A 500 -34.63 26.88 43.21
CA SER A 500 -35.22 25.76 43.95
C SER A 500 -34.99 25.93 45.47
N GLY A 501 -35.83 25.29 46.26
CA GLY A 501 -35.66 25.28 47.73
C GLY A 501 -36.62 26.20 48.46
N VAL A 502 -36.23 26.57 49.68
CA VAL A 502 -36.99 27.49 50.51
C VAL A 502 -36.57 28.92 50.24
N LEU A 503 -37.51 29.85 50.37
CA LEU A 503 -37.25 31.28 50.27
C LEU A 503 -36.24 31.71 51.31
N ASP A 504 -35.12 32.27 50.90
CA ASP A 504 -34.02 32.69 51.75
C ASP A 504 -33.48 34.08 51.36
N LEU A 505 -32.47 34.56 52.08
CA LEU A 505 -31.71 35.74 51.73
C LEU A 505 -30.58 35.36 50.75
N ASP A 506 -30.65 35.88 49.53
CA ASP A 506 -29.60 35.72 48.55
C ASP A 506 -28.28 36.37 49.03
N PHE A 507 -27.13 35.68 48.84
CA PHE A 507 -25.80 36.08 49.31
C PHE A 507 -25.51 36.00 50.78
#